data_6fbe8c6b80c0385e4a58261002419298
#
_entry.id   6fbe8c6b80c0385e4a58261002419298
#
_cell.length_a   1.000
_cell.length_b   1.000
_cell.length_c   1.000
_cell.angle_alpha   90.00
_cell.angle_beta   90.00
_cell.angle_gamma   90.00
#
_symmetry.space_group_name_H-M   'P 1'
#
loop_
_entity.id
_entity.type
_entity.pdbx_description
1 polymer ?
#
loop_
_entity_poly.entity_id
_entity_poly.type
_entity_poly.pdbx_seq_one_letter_code
_entity_poly.pdbx_strand_id
1 'polypeptide(L)'
;SPSVGPMSDPQDLKIRSHDVTDFPNRAPARAMLRATGMTDDDWDKAQVAVVSSWNEVTPCNMPLDALAKRCKDGVREAGGYPIEFNTISVSDGISMGHEGMHASLVSREVIADSVETVMHAERLDAMVSFAGCDKSLPGMMMAAARCNVPAVFMYGGSILPGNNNGRVLDITSVFEAVGAHATGAIDDAELDAVERAACPTIGACAGMFTA
;
A
#
# COMPACT_ATOMS: atom_id res chain seq x y z
N SER A 1 19.77 -22.65 -8.78
CA SER A 1 19.57 -21.19 -8.64
C SER A 1 19.79 -20.58 -9.99
N PRO A 2 18.88 -19.77 -10.55
CA PRO A 2 19.17 -19.01 -11.76
C PRO A 2 20.28 -18.01 -11.43
N SER A 3 21.35 -18.04 -12.20
CA SER A 3 22.41 -17.05 -12.15
C SER A 3 21.80 -15.70 -12.54
N VAL A 4 21.76 -14.75 -11.62
CA VAL A 4 21.49 -13.36 -11.95
C VAL A 4 22.65 -12.92 -12.86
N GLY A 5 22.35 -12.53 -14.09
CA GLY A 5 23.34 -11.96 -15.02
C GLY A 5 23.99 -10.70 -14.41
N PRO A 6 25.07 -10.19 -14.99
CA PRO A 6 25.71 -8.98 -14.49
C PRO A 6 24.65 -7.86 -14.42
N MET A 7 24.57 -7.21 -13.25
CA MET A 7 23.71 -6.05 -13.06
C MET A 7 24.10 -5.00 -14.10
N SER A 8 23.10 -4.45 -14.81
CA SER A 8 23.25 -3.29 -15.66
C SER A 8 23.94 -2.16 -14.90
N ASP A 9 24.70 -1.32 -15.61
CA ASP A 9 25.31 -0.12 -15.02
C ASP A 9 24.22 0.64 -14.23
N PRO A 10 24.48 1.09 -12.99
CA PRO A 10 23.51 1.88 -12.21
C PRO A 10 22.91 3.07 -12.98
N GLN A 11 23.65 3.65 -13.93
CA GLN A 11 23.15 4.71 -14.80
C GLN A 11 22.06 4.23 -15.77
N ASP A 12 22.09 2.96 -16.19
CA ASP A 12 21.05 2.37 -17.05
C ASP A 12 19.70 2.21 -16.32
N LEU A 13 19.67 2.31 -14.98
CA LEU A 13 18.47 2.22 -14.18
C LEU A 13 17.77 3.57 -13.95
N LYS A 14 18.45 4.69 -14.24
CA LYS A 14 17.88 6.05 -14.17
C LYS A 14 17.11 6.38 -15.45
N ILE A 15 15.98 5.74 -15.64
CA ILE A 15 15.20 5.87 -16.89
C ILE A 15 14.42 7.18 -17.03
N ARG A 16 14.18 7.89 -15.93
CA ARG A 16 13.39 9.14 -15.86
C ARG A 16 14.01 10.21 -14.96
N SER A 17 14.57 9.82 -13.81
CA SER A 17 15.03 10.79 -12.79
C SER A 17 16.24 11.62 -13.25
N HIS A 18 16.89 11.25 -14.34
CA HIS A 18 17.87 12.12 -15.01
C HIS A 18 17.30 13.50 -15.40
N ASP A 19 15.99 13.56 -15.71
CA ASP A 19 15.28 14.83 -15.98
C ASP A 19 15.27 15.78 -14.79
N VAL A 20 15.47 15.25 -13.58
CA VAL A 20 15.38 16.00 -12.32
C VAL A 20 16.77 16.35 -11.78
N THR A 21 17.76 15.49 -11.97
CA THR A 21 19.03 15.60 -11.25
C THR A 21 20.25 15.93 -12.10
N ASP A 22 20.28 15.59 -13.42
CA ASP A 22 21.55 15.47 -14.14
C ASP A 22 22.06 16.75 -14.80
N PHE A 23 21.22 17.71 -15.11
CA PHE A 23 21.62 18.91 -15.84
C PHE A 23 21.89 20.13 -14.94
N PRO A 24 22.77 21.07 -15.33
CA PRO A 24 23.04 22.28 -14.56
C PRO A 24 21.80 23.11 -14.23
N ASN A 25 20.84 23.18 -15.16
CA ASN A 25 19.57 23.88 -14.97
C ASN A 25 18.63 23.18 -13.97
N ARG A 26 19.00 21.99 -13.50
CA ARG A 26 18.29 21.24 -12.44
C ARG A 26 18.82 21.57 -11.02
N ALA A 27 19.71 22.50 -10.89
CA ALA A 27 20.19 22.94 -9.58
C ALA A 27 19.06 23.36 -8.60
N PRO A 28 17.97 24.01 -9.01
CA PRO A 28 16.83 24.27 -8.12
C PRO A 28 16.16 22.99 -7.60
N ALA A 29 15.96 21.98 -8.46
CA ALA A 29 15.38 20.70 -8.06
C ALA A 29 16.31 19.97 -7.07
N ARG A 30 17.61 19.91 -7.37
CA ARG A 30 18.59 19.33 -6.43
C ARG A 30 18.65 20.06 -5.11
N ALA A 31 18.52 21.39 -5.11
CA ALA A 31 18.48 22.16 -3.86
C ALA A 31 17.30 21.75 -2.97
N MET A 32 16.12 21.53 -3.56
CA MET A 32 14.96 21.02 -2.82
C MET A 32 15.16 19.57 -2.35
N LEU A 33 15.72 18.72 -3.20
CA LEU A 33 16.00 17.32 -2.84
C LEU A 33 17.07 17.21 -1.75
N ARG A 34 18.04 18.13 -1.69
CA ARG A 34 18.98 18.22 -0.55
C ARG A 34 18.25 18.50 0.77
N ALA A 35 17.20 19.30 0.76
CA ALA A 35 16.40 19.54 1.95
C ALA A 35 15.64 18.30 2.43
N THR A 36 15.38 17.32 1.55
CA THR A 36 14.81 16.00 1.91
C THR A 36 15.86 14.99 2.36
N GLY A 37 17.14 15.33 2.28
CA GLY A 37 18.26 14.50 2.74
C GLY A 37 19.09 13.85 1.64
N MET A 38 18.84 14.12 0.35
CA MET A 38 19.73 13.65 -0.73
C MET A 38 21.09 14.35 -0.68
N THR A 39 22.13 13.61 -0.99
CA THR A 39 23.52 14.05 -1.00
C THR A 39 24.14 13.95 -2.38
N ASP A 40 25.40 14.35 -2.53
CA ASP A 40 26.11 14.23 -3.81
C ASP A 40 26.28 12.77 -4.28
N ASP A 41 26.33 11.85 -3.32
CA ASP A 41 26.47 10.40 -3.61
C ASP A 41 25.16 9.76 -4.12
N ASP A 42 24.05 10.51 -4.16
CA ASP A 42 22.75 10.00 -4.53
C ASP A 42 22.31 10.39 -5.96
N TRP A 43 22.99 11.36 -6.59
CA TRP A 43 22.54 11.87 -7.88
C TRP A 43 22.58 10.85 -9.01
N ASP A 44 23.50 9.89 -8.95
CA ASP A 44 23.64 8.84 -9.96
C ASP A 44 22.76 7.61 -9.69
N LYS A 45 22.03 7.59 -8.57
CA LYS A 45 21.18 6.47 -8.22
C LYS A 45 19.80 6.58 -8.86
N ALA A 46 19.23 5.44 -9.27
CA ALA A 46 17.82 5.37 -9.65
C ALA A 46 16.92 5.73 -8.47
N GLN A 47 15.93 6.59 -8.71
CA GLN A 47 14.96 7.00 -7.70
C GLN A 47 13.77 6.05 -7.72
N VAL A 48 13.62 5.28 -6.64
CA VAL A 48 12.61 4.23 -6.51
C VAL A 48 11.47 4.72 -5.60
N ALA A 49 10.27 4.83 -6.17
CA ALA A 49 9.07 5.11 -5.38
C ALA A 49 8.80 3.96 -4.41
N VAL A 50 8.58 4.29 -3.15
CA VAL A 50 8.02 3.38 -2.13
C VAL A 50 6.65 3.91 -1.76
N VAL A 51 5.61 3.27 -2.30
CA VAL A 51 4.25 3.79 -2.26
C VAL A 51 3.37 2.90 -1.40
N SER A 52 2.67 3.48 -0.44
CA SER A 52 1.69 2.74 0.35
C SER A 52 0.36 3.47 0.48
N SER A 53 -0.68 2.72 0.81
CA SER A 53 -1.97 3.26 1.24
C SER A 53 -2.08 3.32 2.77
N TRP A 54 -0.96 3.47 3.47
CA TRP A 54 -0.91 3.52 4.92
C TRP A 54 -1.84 4.61 5.49
N ASN A 55 -2.59 4.23 6.50
CA ASN A 55 -3.39 5.12 7.33
C ASN A 55 -3.76 4.42 8.65
N GLU A 56 -4.27 5.17 9.62
CA GLU A 56 -4.79 4.66 10.90
C GLU A 56 -6.31 4.45 10.88
N VAL A 57 -6.99 4.74 9.77
CA VAL A 57 -8.44 4.61 9.63
C VAL A 57 -8.84 3.14 9.52
N THR A 58 -7.99 2.30 8.92
CA THR A 58 -8.32 0.91 8.64
C THR A 58 -7.25 -0.05 9.14
N PRO A 59 -7.62 -1.19 9.75
CA PRO A 59 -6.64 -2.20 10.16
C PRO A 59 -5.86 -2.79 8.99
N CYS A 60 -6.44 -2.76 7.79
CA CYS A 60 -5.83 -3.27 6.56
C CYS A 60 -4.55 -2.51 6.18
N ASN A 61 -4.50 -1.22 6.48
CA ASN A 61 -3.43 -0.34 6.03
C ASN A 61 -2.44 0.03 7.14
N MET A 62 -2.78 -0.21 8.40
CA MET A 62 -1.91 0.11 9.54
C MET A 62 -0.51 -0.51 9.46
N PRO A 63 -0.30 -1.77 9.00
CA PRO A 63 1.04 -2.37 8.99
C PRO A 63 1.91 -1.89 7.82
N LEU A 64 1.37 -1.15 6.85
CA LEU A 64 2.06 -0.83 5.61
C LEU A 64 3.24 0.13 5.81
N ASP A 65 3.24 0.97 6.84
CA ASP A 65 4.36 1.88 7.14
C ASP A 65 5.62 1.10 7.56
N ALA A 66 5.43 0.03 8.33
CA ALA A 66 6.54 -0.83 8.73
C ALA A 66 7.16 -1.57 7.54
N LEU A 67 6.32 -2.02 6.60
CA LEU A 67 6.77 -2.64 5.35
C LEU A 67 7.51 -1.63 4.46
N ALA A 68 6.99 -0.41 4.32
CA ALA A 68 7.62 0.66 3.55
C ALA A 68 9.00 1.02 4.10
N LYS A 69 9.15 1.12 5.42
CA LYS A 69 10.45 1.35 6.08
C LYS A 69 11.47 0.27 5.74
N ARG A 70 11.09 -1.01 5.81
CA ARG A 70 11.96 -2.14 5.44
C ARG A 70 12.29 -2.15 3.95
N CYS A 71 11.32 -1.81 3.11
CA CYS A 71 11.56 -1.69 1.67
C CYS A 71 12.61 -0.63 1.35
N LYS A 72 12.55 0.54 2.01
CA LYS A 72 13.56 1.59 1.81
C LYS A 72 14.98 1.11 2.14
N ASP A 73 15.14 0.29 3.17
CA ASP A 73 16.43 -0.31 3.48
C ASP A 73 16.90 -1.22 2.35
N GLY A 74 16.04 -2.10 1.83
CA GLY A 74 16.35 -2.96 0.70
C GLY A 74 16.67 -2.20 -0.59
N VAL A 75 15.97 -1.09 -0.88
CA VAL A 75 16.28 -0.23 -2.03
C VAL A 75 17.68 0.38 -1.90
N ARG A 76 18.06 0.85 -0.69
CA ARG A 76 19.42 1.38 -0.45
C ARG A 76 20.49 0.30 -0.57
N GLU A 77 20.25 -0.89 -0.04
CA GLU A 77 21.16 -2.04 -0.17
C GLU A 77 21.36 -2.45 -1.63
N ALA A 78 20.32 -2.30 -2.46
CA ALA A 78 20.40 -2.54 -3.91
C ALA A 78 21.03 -1.39 -4.71
N GLY A 79 21.46 -0.30 -4.05
CA GLY A 79 22.11 0.85 -4.69
C GLY A 79 21.16 1.92 -5.25
N GLY A 80 19.85 1.81 -5.02
CA GLY A 80 18.85 2.82 -5.39
C GLY A 80 18.65 3.88 -4.29
N TYR A 81 17.93 4.96 -4.63
CA TYR A 81 17.47 5.95 -3.68
C TYR A 81 15.95 5.84 -3.49
N PRO A 82 15.47 5.47 -2.28
CA PRO A 82 14.05 5.31 -2.03
C PRO A 82 13.37 6.65 -1.74
N ILE A 83 12.26 6.92 -2.41
CA ILE A 83 11.39 8.07 -2.17
C ILE A 83 10.01 7.54 -1.76
N GLU A 84 9.64 7.79 -0.51
CA GLU A 84 8.37 7.34 0.05
C GLU A 84 7.28 8.40 -0.08
N PHE A 85 6.11 7.98 -0.54
CA PHE A 85 4.89 8.77 -0.46
C PHE A 85 3.67 7.86 -0.30
N ASN A 86 2.54 8.44 0.14
CA ASN A 86 1.31 7.70 0.40
C ASN A 86 0.17 8.16 -0.50
N THR A 87 -0.76 7.24 -0.75
CA THR A 87 -2.08 7.52 -1.29
C THR A 87 -3.17 7.20 -0.27
N ILE A 88 -4.41 7.47 -0.63
CA ILE A 88 -5.59 7.17 0.20
C ILE A 88 -5.94 5.68 0.20
N SER A 89 -6.80 5.29 1.14
CA SER A 89 -7.55 4.04 1.09
C SER A 89 -8.89 4.18 1.79
N VAL A 90 -9.89 3.43 1.31
CA VAL A 90 -11.20 3.27 1.92
C VAL A 90 -11.37 1.82 2.32
N SER A 91 -11.92 1.58 3.51
CA SER A 91 -12.25 0.23 3.95
C SER A 91 -13.70 -0.12 3.61
N ASP A 92 -13.90 -1.11 2.76
CA ASP A 92 -15.22 -1.63 2.45
C ASP A 92 -15.89 -2.21 3.70
N GLY A 93 -15.14 -2.89 4.56
CA GLY A 93 -15.67 -3.47 5.78
C GLY A 93 -16.20 -2.44 6.79
N ILE A 94 -15.59 -1.25 6.87
CA ILE A 94 -16.05 -0.15 7.73
C ILE A 94 -17.18 0.64 7.05
N SER A 95 -17.12 0.81 5.73
CA SER A 95 -18.08 1.61 4.97
C SER A 95 -19.35 0.87 4.60
N MET A 96 -19.38 -0.45 4.74
CA MET A 96 -20.53 -1.28 4.37
C MET A 96 -21.78 -0.92 5.18
N GLY A 97 -22.92 -0.82 4.47
CA GLY A 97 -24.23 -0.58 5.09
C GLY A 97 -24.56 0.89 5.36
N HIS A 98 -23.72 1.85 4.95
CA HIS A 98 -24.02 3.28 5.04
C HIS A 98 -23.51 4.07 3.83
N GLU A 99 -23.82 5.38 3.77
CA GLU A 99 -23.48 6.27 2.66
C GLU A 99 -22.00 6.27 2.23
N GLY A 100 -21.07 6.00 3.16
CA GLY A 100 -19.63 5.94 2.89
C GLY A 100 -19.25 4.88 1.86
N MET A 101 -20.07 3.85 1.67
CA MET A 101 -19.81 2.80 0.68
C MET A 101 -19.80 3.32 -0.76
N HIS A 102 -20.49 4.41 -1.05
CA HIS A 102 -20.44 5.06 -2.35
C HIS A 102 -19.04 5.58 -2.74
N ALA A 103 -18.18 5.85 -1.76
CA ALA A 103 -16.80 6.27 -1.99
C ALA A 103 -15.85 5.08 -2.26
N SER A 104 -16.25 3.84 -1.94
CA SER A 104 -15.36 2.68 -2.05
C SER A 104 -14.86 2.48 -3.47
N LEU A 105 -15.74 2.24 -4.44
CA LEU A 105 -15.32 1.96 -5.83
C LEU A 105 -14.57 3.13 -6.46
N VAL A 106 -15.00 4.37 -6.18
CA VAL A 106 -14.38 5.59 -6.68
C VAL A 106 -12.94 5.73 -6.18
N SER A 107 -12.66 5.28 -4.96
CA SER A 107 -11.31 5.37 -4.36
C SER A 107 -10.25 4.65 -5.19
N ARG A 108 -10.60 3.59 -5.90
CA ARG A 108 -9.68 2.86 -6.78
C ARG A 108 -9.06 3.77 -7.86
N GLU A 109 -9.89 4.57 -8.53
CA GLU A 109 -9.41 5.51 -9.55
C GLU A 109 -8.58 6.64 -8.93
N VAL A 110 -9.03 7.20 -7.80
CA VAL A 110 -8.30 8.25 -7.08
C VAL A 110 -6.91 7.75 -6.64
N ILE A 111 -6.82 6.51 -6.17
CA ILE A 111 -5.54 5.88 -5.81
C ILE A 111 -4.64 5.80 -7.04
N ALA A 112 -5.15 5.25 -8.14
CA ALA A 112 -4.39 5.11 -9.38
C ALA A 112 -3.91 6.47 -9.90
N ASP A 113 -4.79 7.46 -9.97
CA ASP A 113 -4.50 8.80 -10.46
C ASP A 113 -3.48 9.53 -9.58
N SER A 114 -3.59 9.42 -8.25
CA SER A 114 -2.68 10.08 -7.32
C SER A 114 -1.27 9.52 -7.43
N VAL A 115 -1.13 8.21 -7.52
CA VAL A 115 0.18 7.54 -7.66
C VAL A 115 0.79 7.87 -9.03
N GLU A 116 0.02 7.75 -10.10
CA GLU A 116 0.46 8.10 -11.45
C GLU A 116 0.93 9.56 -11.53
N THR A 117 0.19 10.47 -10.91
CA THR A 117 0.54 11.90 -10.87
C THR A 117 1.91 12.13 -10.24
N VAL A 118 2.18 11.56 -9.07
CA VAL A 118 3.48 11.70 -8.39
C VAL A 118 4.60 11.05 -9.21
N MET A 119 4.39 9.83 -9.71
CA MET A 119 5.37 9.11 -10.52
C MET A 119 5.79 9.90 -11.75
N HIS A 120 4.85 10.56 -12.42
CA HIS A 120 5.12 11.38 -13.60
C HIS A 120 5.74 12.74 -13.26
N ALA A 121 5.21 13.43 -12.25
CA ALA A 121 5.67 14.76 -11.87
C ALA A 121 7.11 14.74 -11.34
N GLU A 122 7.41 13.78 -10.47
CA GLU A 122 8.73 13.66 -9.83
C GLU A 122 9.69 12.77 -10.64
N ARG A 123 9.26 12.23 -11.79
CA ARG A 123 10.08 11.45 -12.72
C ARG A 123 10.74 10.24 -12.09
N LEU A 124 10.00 9.50 -11.25
CA LEU A 124 10.54 8.34 -10.55
C LEU A 124 10.75 7.15 -11.51
N ASP A 125 11.85 6.42 -11.31
CA ASP A 125 12.35 5.40 -12.24
C ASP A 125 11.68 4.04 -12.08
N ALA A 126 11.33 3.68 -10.86
CA ALA A 126 10.73 2.39 -10.51
C ALA A 126 9.77 2.56 -9.34
N MET A 127 8.96 1.54 -9.08
CA MET A 127 7.97 1.57 -8.01
C MET A 127 7.94 0.26 -7.21
N VAL A 128 7.94 0.36 -5.88
CA VAL A 128 7.50 -0.71 -4.98
C VAL A 128 6.25 -0.22 -4.27
N SER A 129 5.14 -0.92 -4.44
CA SER A 129 3.85 -0.52 -3.89
C SER A 129 3.29 -1.52 -2.89
N PHE A 130 2.65 -1.00 -1.84
CA PHE A 130 2.04 -1.76 -0.76
C PHE A 130 0.57 -1.39 -0.62
N ALA A 131 -0.30 -2.38 -0.55
CA ALA A 131 -1.72 -2.18 -0.31
C ALA A 131 -2.31 -3.32 0.51
N GLY A 132 -3.41 -3.06 1.20
CA GLY A 132 -4.05 -4.02 2.08
C GLY A 132 -5.57 -4.03 2.03
N CYS A 133 -6.19 -3.14 1.25
CA CYS A 133 -7.64 -2.99 1.19
C CYS A 133 -8.18 -3.25 -0.22
N ASP A 134 -9.45 -3.61 -0.32
CA ASP A 134 -10.13 -4.08 -1.53
C ASP A 134 -9.91 -3.20 -2.76
N LYS A 135 -9.99 -1.88 -2.61
CA LYS A 135 -9.81 -0.95 -3.73
C LYS A 135 -8.38 -0.42 -3.86
N SER A 136 -7.59 -0.46 -2.78
CA SER A 136 -6.18 -0.05 -2.85
C SER A 136 -5.30 -1.04 -3.61
N LEU A 137 -5.62 -2.33 -3.56
CA LEU A 137 -4.95 -3.37 -4.33
C LEU A 137 -5.03 -3.10 -5.85
N PRO A 138 -6.22 -3.07 -6.46
CA PRO A 138 -6.33 -2.82 -7.89
C PRO A 138 -5.89 -1.39 -8.25
N GLY A 139 -6.12 -0.39 -7.41
CA GLY A 139 -5.67 0.98 -7.65
C GLY A 139 -4.16 1.10 -7.82
N MET A 140 -3.38 0.44 -6.96
CA MET A 140 -1.92 0.38 -7.07
C MET A 140 -1.46 -0.36 -8.33
N MET A 141 -2.11 -1.48 -8.67
CA MET A 141 -1.78 -2.23 -9.89
C MET A 141 -2.12 -1.43 -11.16
N MET A 142 -3.23 -0.69 -11.15
CA MET A 142 -3.60 0.22 -12.25
C MET A 142 -2.54 1.32 -12.42
N ALA A 143 -2.09 1.93 -11.33
CA ALA A 143 -1.02 2.93 -11.38
C ALA A 143 0.28 2.33 -11.95
N ALA A 144 0.69 1.16 -11.50
CA ALA A 144 1.87 0.47 -12.01
C ALA A 144 1.78 0.24 -13.54
N ALA A 145 0.63 -0.26 -14.00
CA ALA A 145 0.39 -0.51 -15.42
C ALA A 145 0.40 0.79 -16.26
N ARG A 146 -0.21 1.87 -15.74
CA ARG A 146 -0.25 3.18 -16.42
C ARG A 146 1.12 3.85 -16.48
N CYS A 147 1.89 3.79 -15.38
CA CYS A 147 3.22 4.36 -15.31
C CYS A 147 4.22 3.66 -16.24
N ASN A 148 4.03 2.37 -16.50
CA ASN A 148 4.90 1.55 -17.33
C ASN A 148 6.39 1.69 -16.96
N VAL A 149 6.68 1.53 -15.68
CA VAL A 149 8.03 1.44 -15.11
C VAL A 149 8.24 0.08 -14.46
N PRO A 150 9.48 -0.34 -14.19
CA PRO A 150 9.71 -1.50 -13.35
C PRO A 150 8.95 -1.37 -12.03
N ALA A 151 8.09 -2.34 -11.72
CA ALA A 151 7.24 -2.27 -10.54
C ALA A 151 7.18 -3.60 -9.80
N VAL A 152 7.20 -3.52 -8.48
CA VAL A 152 6.92 -4.64 -7.57
C VAL A 152 5.72 -4.27 -6.72
N PHE A 153 4.75 -5.16 -6.66
CA PHE A 153 3.59 -5.04 -5.81
C PHE A 153 3.68 -6.03 -4.65
N MET A 154 3.45 -5.55 -3.43
CA MET A 154 3.43 -6.37 -2.23
C MET A 154 2.11 -6.20 -1.47
N TYR A 155 1.45 -7.30 -1.21
CA TYR A 155 0.27 -7.37 -0.36
C TYR A 155 0.65 -7.20 1.11
N GLY A 156 -0.12 -6.40 1.85
CA GLY A 156 0.18 -6.03 3.24
C GLY A 156 -0.05 -7.12 4.30
N GLY A 157 -0.56 -8.29 3.90
CA GLY A 157 -0.89 -9.39 4.81
C GLY A 157 -2.28 -9.33 5.41
N SER A 158 -2.78 -10.46 5.88
CA SER A 158 -4.15 -10.63 6.40
C SER A 158 -4.22 -10.55 7.92
N ILE A 159 -5.38 -10.13 8.44
CA ILE A 159 -5.77 -10.32 9.85
C ILE A 159 -5.76 -11.82 10.15
N LEU A 160 -5.22 -12.18 11.32
CA LEU A 160 -5.34 -13.56 11.82
C LEU A 160 -6.81 -13.83 12.20
N PRO A 161 -7.27 -15.08 12.02
CA PRO A 161 -8.61 -15.46 12.45
C PRO A 161 -8.74 -15.37 13.97
N GLY A 162 -9.91 -14.97 14.41
CA GLY A 162 -10.28 -14.98 15.82
C GLY A 162 -10.77 -16.36 16.27
N ASN A 163 -11.01 -16.49 17.57
CA ASN A 163 -11.57 -17.70 18.16
C ASN A 163 -12.55 -17.35 19.27
N ASN A 164 -13.75 -17.92 19.22
CA ASN A 164 -14.70 -17.89 20.31
C ASN A 164 -15.19 -19.31 20.61
N ASN A 165 -14.83 -19.84 21.77
CA ASN A 165 -15.20 -21.17 22.25
C ASN A 165 -14.87 -22.31 21.26
N GLY A 166 -13.71 -22.24 20.59
CA GLY A 166 -13.27 -23.22 19.62
C GLY A 166 -13.82 -23.00 18.19
N ARG A 167 -14.69 -22.04 17.98
CA ARG A 167 -15.16 -21.58 16.66
C ARG A 167 -14.20 -20.56 16.11
N VAL A 168 -13.66 -20.82 14.93
CA VAL A 168 -12.83 -19.86 14.18
C VAL A 168 -13.73 -18.75 13.63
N LEU A 169 -13.33 -17.52 13.83
CA LEU A 169 -14.07 -16.32 13.44
C LEU A 169 -13.25 -15.41 12.53
N ASP A 170 -13.92 -14.71 11.66
CA ASP A 170 -13.41 -13.61 10.84
C ASP A 170 -14.49 -12.51 10.74
N ILE A 171 -14.24 -11.49 9.93
CA ILE A 171 -15.21 -10.41 9.73
C ILE A 171 -16.53 -10.90 9.14
N THR A 172 -16.54 -11.96 8.34
CA THR A 172 -17.75 -12.56 7.79
C THR A 172 -18.63 -13.12 8.89
N SER A 173 -18.02 -13.74 9.91
CA SER A 173 -18.72 -14.25 11.08
C SER A 173 -19.46 -13.17 11.85
N VAL A 174 -18.94 -11.91 11.85
CA VAL A 174 -19.63 -10.78 12.47
C VAL A 174 -20.88 -10.38 11.67
N PHE A 175 -20.80 -10.35 10.35
CA PHE A 175 -21.98 -10.08 9.50
C PHE A 175 -23.06 -11.16 9.68
N GLU A 176 -22.66 -12.43 9.76
CA GLU A 176 -23.58 -13.54 10.05
C GLU A 176 -24.24 -13.37 11.43
N ALA A 177 -23.45 -12.99 12.45
CA ALA A 177 -23.95 -12.76 13.80
C ALA A 177 -24.95 -11.59 13.85
N VAL A 178 -24.73 -10.50 13.12
CA VAL A 178 -25.71 -9.41 12.98
C VAL A 178 -27.03 -9.92 12.41
N GLY A 179 -26.99 -10.76 11.37
CA GLY A 179 -28.18 -11.39 10.81
C GLY A 179 -28.91 -12.32 11.79
N ALA A 180 -28.17 -13.13 12.54
CA ALA A 180 -28.72 -14.02 13.58
C ALA A 180 -29.35 -13.24 14.74
N HIS A 181 -28.71 -12.15 15.17
CA HIS A 181 -29.22 -11.27 16.18
C HIS A 181 -30.54 -10.60 15.75
N ALA A 182 -30.61 -10.10 14.51
CA ALA A 182 -31.84 -9.47 13.99
C ALA A 182 -33.04 -10.41 13.93
N THR A 183 -32.81 -11.73 13.86
CA THR A 183 -33.87 -12.75 13.91
C THR A 183 -34.13 -13.28 15.32
N GLY A 184 -33.39 -12.84 16.33
CA GLY A 184 -33.49 -13.32 17.71
C GLY A 184 -32.86 -14.69 17.94
N ALA A 185 -32.02 -15.18 17.01
CA ALA A 185 -31.34 -16.45 17.16
C ALA A 185 -30.16 -16.40 18.14
N ILE A 186 -29.58 -15.22 18.34
CA ILE A 186 -28.55 -14.94 19.35
C ILE A 186 -28.93 -13.65 20.10
N ASP A 187 -28.41 -13.48 21.30
CA ASP A 187 -28.61 -12.28 22.12
C ASP A 187 -27.48 -11.26 21.97
N ASP A 188 -27.60 -10.11 22.65
CA ASP A 188 -26.59 -9.03 22.64
C ASP A 188 -25.23 -9.50 23.15
N ALA A 189 -25.20 -10.38 24.14
CA ALA A 189 -23.97 -10.87 24.75
C ALA A 189 -23.20 -11.78 23.80
N GLU A 190 -23.87 -12.61 23.03
CA GLU A 190 -23.26 -13.47 22.04
C GLU A 190 -22.77 -12.66 20.83
N LEU A 191 -23.52 -11.65 20.37
CA LEU A 191 -23.10 -10.72 19.33
C LEU A 191 -21.82 -9.98 19.75
N ASP A 192 -21.77 -9.41 20.96
CA ASP A 192 -20.58 -8.72 21.51
C ASP A 192 -19.38 -9.67 21.61
N ALA A 193 -19.59 -10.93 21.99
CA ALA A 193 -18.51 -11.92 22.06
C ALA A 193 -17.91 -12.24 20.70
N VAL A 194 -18.73 -12.35 19.65
CA VAL A 194 -18.27 -12.55 18.27
C VAL A 194 -17.51 -11.32 17.76
N GLU A 195 -18.06 -10.11 17.97
CA GLU A 195 -17.44 -8.86 17.58
C GLU A 195 -16.03 -8.71 18.15
N ARG A 196 -15.88 -8.91 19.48
CA ARG A 196 -14.56 -8.79 20.15
C ARG A 196 -13.54 -9.82 19.72
N ALA A 197 -13.98 -10.99 19.29
CA ALA A 197 -13.09 -12.09 18.97
C ALA A 197 -12.68 -12.14 17.50
N ALA A 198 -13.43 -11.52 16.57
CA ALA A 198 -13.30 -11.76 15.15
C ALA A 198 -12.01 -11.21 14.51
N CYS A 199 -11.50 -10.05 14.98
CA CYS A 199 -10.37 -9.35 14.38
C CYS A 199 -9.24 -9.11 15.39
N PRO A 200 -8.47 -10.14 15.78
CA PRO A 200 -7.52 -10.03 16.89
C PRO A 200 -6.21 -9.31 16.54
N THR A 201 -5.93 -9.07 15.25
CA THR A 201 -4.69 -8.43 14.76
C THR A 201 -5.00 -7.36 13.71
N ILE A 202 -3.99 -6.56 13.37
CA ILE A 202 -4.04 -5.66 12.20
C ILE A 202 -3.67 -6.42 10.93
N GLY A 203 -4.19 -5.97 9.79
CA GLY A 203 -3.97 -6.55 8.47
C GLY A 203 -5.21 -6.45 7.59
N ALA A 204 -5.13 -6.91 6.37
CA ALA A 204 -6.27 -6.95 5.48
C ALA A 204 -7.34 -7.92 6.00
N CYS A 205 -8.62 -7.52 5.94
CA CYS A 205 -9.73 -8.38 6.31
C CYS A 205 -9.75 -9.63 5.40
N ALA A 206 -9.92 -10.80 6.01
CA ALA A 206 -9.76 -12.06 5.33
C ALA A 206 -10.81 -12.29 4.22
N GLY A 207 -10.38 -12.79 3.08
CA GLY A 207 -11.17 -13.47 2.07
C GLY A 207 -12.15 -12.60 1.26
N MET A 208 -13.25 -12.16 1.82
CA MET A 208 -14.33 -11.54 1.04
C MET A 208 -14.10 -10.07 0.65
N PHE A 209 -13.24 -9.34 1.33
CA PHE A 209 -13.02 -7.91 1.15
C PHE A 209 -11.61 -7.57 0.67
N THR A 210 -10.81 -8.56 0.41
CA THR A 210 -9.46 -8.43 -0.13
C THR A 210 -9.26 -9.47 -1.21
N ALA A 211 -8.81 -9.02 -2.34
CA ALA A 211 -8.49 -9.87 -3.47
C ALA A 211 -7.27 -10.77 -3.20
#